data_2f5d0b3db21e32493b6838abb0176702
#
_entry.id   2f5d0b3db21e32493b6838abb0176702
#
_cell.length_a   1.000
_cell.length_b   1.000
_cell.length_c   1.000
_cell.angle_alpha   90.00
_cell.angle_beta   90.00
_cell.angle_gamma   90.00
#
_symmetry.space_group_name_H-M   'P 1'
#
loop_
_entity.id
_entity.type
_entity.pdbx_description
1 polymer ?
#
loop_
_entity_poly.entity_id
_entity_poly.type
_entity_poly.pdbx_seq_one_letter_code
_entity_poly.pdbx_strand_id
1 'polypeptide(L)'
;MKETRKNRRWGTALRRAAAFFLCAACLLGGTGTSHAEEKPLRILLIGVDAYEDQARGRSDTMVLVQADPAAGEIRALSFLRDLYVSIPGCGTTRLNAAYSFGGESLLKTALKNNFGVEVDRTVTVSFDSLCRIVDALGGIELEVTEEEREQLNAILAAYNRRLGLEPGDGRLSGSGVVHLTGKQALSYSRIRKIDSDFQRAG
;
A
#
# COMPACT_ATOMS: atom_id res chain seq x y z
N MET A 1 29.86 -8.39 16.55
CA MET A 1 29.96 -8.74 15.11
C MET A 1 28.74 -9.55 14.69
N LYS A 2 27.50 -8.94 14.75
CA LYS A 2 26.20 -9.58 14.45
C LYS A 2 25.19 -8.71 13.65
N GLU A 3 25.64 -7.63 13.02
CA GLU A 3 24.74 -6.66 12.35
C GLU A 3 24.55 -6.83 10.83
N THR A 4 25.29 -7.71 10.17
CA THR A 4 25.33 -7.76 8.70
C THR A 4 24.36 -8.74 8.03
N ARG A 5 23.55 -9.50 8.80
CA ARG A 5 22.63 -10.49 8.23
C ARG A 5 21.19 -10.01 7.97
N LYS A 6 20.74 -8.93 8.64
CA LYS A 6 19.35 -8.45 8.56
C LYS A 6 19.03 -7.78 7.21
N ASN A 7 19.96 -7.02 6.64
CA ASN A 7 19.74 -6.26 5.39
C ASN A 7 19.71 -7.10 4.10
N ARG A 8 20.15 -8.37 4.13
CA ARG A 8 20.27 -9.18 2.90
C ARG A 8 18.95 -9.85 2.46
N ARG A 9 18.02 -10.07 3.38
CA ARG A 9 16.74 -10.75 3.09
C ARG A 9 15.67 -9.81 2.55
N TRP A 10 15.68 -8.55 2.93
CA TRP A 10 14.76 -7.52 2.41
C TRP A 10 15.05 -7.18 0.95
N GLY A 11 16.31 -7.21 0.53
CA GLY A 11 16.70 -6.96 -0.86
C GLY A 11 16.13 -7.96 -1.88
N THR A 12 15.90 -9.21 -1.47
CA THR A 12 15.35 -10.24 -2.38
C THR A 12 13.82 -10.18 -2.51
N ALA A 13 13.10 -9.85 -1.45
CA ALA A 13 11.65 -9.67 -1.49
C ALA A 13 11.28 -8.40 -2.29
N LEU A 14 11.99 -7.30 -2.03
CA LEU A 14 11.83 -6.04 -2.76
C LEU A 14 12.18 -6.19 -4.26
N ARG A 15 13.23 -6.97 -4.59
CA ARG A 15 13.62 -7.27 -5.99
C ARG A 15 12.57 -8.13 -6.70
N ARG A 16 11.91 -9.06 -5.99
CA ARG A 16 10.84 -9.88 -6.58
C ARG A 16 9.57 -9.08 -6.79
N ALA A 17 9.20 -8.20 -5.87
CA ALA A 17 8.08 -7.28 -6.03
C ALA A 17 8.34 -6.28 -7.17
N ALA A 18 9.54 -5.71 -7.27
CA ALA A 18 9.94 -4.82 -8.36
C ALA A 18 9.92 -5.55 -9.73
N ALA A 19 10.35 -6.83 -9.78
CA ALA A 19 10.31 -7.62 -11.00
C ALA A 19 8.88 -7.92 -11.45
N PHE A 20 7.94 -8.13 -10.53
CA PHE A 20 6.53 -8.37 -10.86
C PHE A 20 5.85 -7.11 -11.42
N PHE A 21 6.17 -5.93 -10.87
CA PHE A 21 5.70 -4.64 -11.41
C PHE A 21 6.31 -4.35 -12.79
N LEU A 22 7.56 -4.73 -13.04
CA LEU A 22 8.21 -4.57 -14.35
C LEU A 22 7.57 -5.50 -15.41
N CYS A 23 7.24 -6.75 -15.05
CA CYS A 23 6.54 -7.67 -15.95
C CYS A 23 5.11 -7.21 -16.28
N ALA A 24 4.38 -6.65 -15.32
CA ALA A 24 3.04 -6.11 -15.57
C ALA A 24 3.08 -4.88 -16.50
N ALA A 25 4.12 -4.06 -16.43
CA ALA A 25 4.35 -2.95 -17.35
C ALA A 25 4.71 -3.42 -18.78
N CYS A 26 5.44 -4.54 -18.93
CA CYS A 26 5.82 -5.10 -20.23
C CYS A 26 4.64 -5.77 -20.95
N LEU A 27 3.63 -6.28 -20.25
CA LEU A 27 2.46 -6.92 -20.86
C LEU A 27 1.44 -5.93 -21.45
N LEU A 28 1.58 -4.64 -21.18
CA LEU A 28 0.75 -3.56 -21.75
C LEU A 28 1.41 -2.83 -22.92
N GLY A 29 2.65 -3.19 -23.29
CA GLY A 29 3.40 -2.58 -24.37
C GLY A 29 3.26 -3.39 -25.65
N GLY A 30 2.43 -2.94 -26.62
CA GLY A 30 2.39 -3.44 -27.97
C GLY A 30 3.73 -3.25 -28.68
N THR A 31 4.15 -4.24 -29.47
CA THR A 31 5.35 -4.23 -30.33
C THR A 31 5.25 -3.15 -31.42
N GLY A 32 5.75 -1.98 -31.13
CA GLY A 32 5.97 -0.93 -32.11
C GLY A 32 7.37 -0.36 -31.92
N THR A 33 8.31 -0.71 -32.83
CA THR A 33 9.64 -0.06 -32.91
C THR A 33 9.49 1.38 -33.43
N SER A 34 9.12 2.29 -32.54
CA SER A 34 9.31 3.70 -32.72
C SER A 34 10.17 4.18 -31.55
N HIS A 35 11.34 4.75 -31.83
CA HIS A 35 12.13 5.53 -30.88
C HIS A 35 11.34 6.80 -30.47
N ALA A 36 10.20 6.60 -29.83
CA ALA A 36 9.58 7.64 -29.05
C ALA A 36 10.41 7.76 -27.77
N GLU A 37 10.87 8.94 -27.45
CA GLU A 37 11.45 9.27 -26.13
C GLU A 37 10.51 8.73 -25.06
N GLU A 38 10.89 7.61 -24.43
CA GLU A 38 10.06 6.95 -23.42
C GLU A 38 9.99 7.86 -22.21
N LYS A 39 8.88 8.58 -22.11
CA LYS A 39 8.64 9.47 -20.96
C LYS A 39 8.49 8.64 -19.68
N PRO A 40 9.03 9.13 -18.56
CA PRO A 40 8.82 8.48 -17.29
C PRO A 40 7.34 8.24 -16.99
N LEU A 41 6.99 7.01 -16.62
CA LEU A 41 5.63 6.62 -16.23
C LEU A 41 5.42 6.92 -14.74
N ARG A 42 4.39 7.71 -14.41
CA ARG A 42 4.03 8.10 -13.04
C ARG A 42 2.75 7.41 -12.59
N ILE A 43 2.88 6.50 -11.64
CA ILE A 43 1.78 5.71 -11.09
C ILE A 43 1.54 6.15 -9.64
N LEU A 44 0.34 6.60 -9.32
CA LEU A 44 -0.09 6.89 -7.96
C LEU A 44 -0.71 5.64 -7.34
N LEU A 45 -0.07 5.11 -6.31
CA LEU A 45 -0.60 4.05 -5.46
C LEU A 45 -1.42 4.68 -4.35
N ILE A 46 -2.68 4.27 -4.21
CA ILE A 46 -3.63 4.82 -3.24
C ILE A 46 -4.11 3.70 -2.34
N GLY A 47 -3.76 3.75 -1.06
CA GLY A 47 -4.34 2.88 -0.04
C GLY A 47 -5.53 3.57 0.62
N VAL A 48 -6.71 2.96 0.55
CA VAL A 48 -7.94 3.52 1.12
C VAL A 48 -8.39 2.76 2.36
N ASP A 49 -8.86 3.50 3.37
CA ASP A 49 -9.41 2.95 4.61
C ASP A 49 -10.87 2.50 4.42
N ALA A 50 -11.11 1.72 3.39
CA ALA A 50 -12.43 1.21 3.05
C ALA A 50 -12.38 -0.26 2.67
N TYR A 51 -13.50 -0.92 2.89
CA TYR A 51 -13.80 -2.22 2.31
C TYR A 51 -14.53 -2.02 0.97
N GLU A 52 -14.54 -3.03 0.11
CA GLU A 52 -15.10 -2.92 -1.25
C GLU A 52 -16.61 -2.62 -1.27
N ASP A 53 -17.34 -3.04 -0.23
CA ASP A 53 -18.77 -2.81 -0.06
C ASP A 53 -19.14 -1.44 0.54
N GLN A 54 -18.15 -0.61 0.85
CA GLN A 54 -18.35 0.69 1.46
C GLN A 54 -18.26 1.83 0.45
N ALA A 55 -18.91 2.95 0.79
CA ALA A 55 -18.66 4.22 0.13
C ALA A 55 -17.17 4.59 0.22
N ARG A 56 -16.71 5.51 -0.65
CA ARG A 56 -15.31 5.95 -0.69
C ARG A 56 -14.78 6.28 0.69
N GLY A 57 -13.72 5.58 1.10
CA GLY A 57 -12.94 5.91 2.27
C GLY A 57 -12.02 7.10 2.04
N ARG A 58 -11.08 7.33 2.95
CA ARG A 58 -10.00 8.31 2.78
C ARG A 58 -8.76 7.62 2.23
N SER A 59 -7.95 8.35 1.48
CA SER A 59 -6.65 7.87 1.04
C SER A 59 -5.62 8.01 2.16
N ASP A 60 -5.46 6.96 2.95
CA ASP A 60 -4.52 6.98 4.08
C ASP A 60 -3.07 6.74 3.65
N THR A 61 -2.88 6.14 2.48
CA THR A 61 -1.57 5.97 1.84
C THR A 61 -1.62 6.52 0.43
N MET A 62 -0.64 7.34 0.08
CA MET A 62 -0.49 7.91 -1.27
C MET A 62 0.99 7.90 -1.63
N VAL A 63 1.38 7.01 -2.55
CA VAL A 63 2.76 6.88 -3.01
C VAL A 63 2.81 7.04 -4.52
N LEU A 64 3.51 8.08 -5.00
CA LEU A 64 3.81 8.25 -6.41
C LEU A 64 5.06 7.43 -6.74
N VAL A 65 4.93 6.51 -7.66
CA VAL A 65 6.05 5.75 -8.22
C VAL A 65 6.30 6.28 -9.63
N GLN A 66 7.50 6.78 -9.87
CA GLN A 66 7.98 7.16 -11.20
C GLN A 66 8.95 6.10 -11.69
N ALA A 67 8.62 5.44 -12.80
CA ALA A 67 9.50 4.55 -13.52
C ALA A 67 10.05 5.28 -14.74
N ASP A 68 11.37 5.38 -14.83
CA ASP A 68 12.07 5.97 -15.97
C ASP A 68 12.87 4.87 -16.69
N PRO A 69 12.33 4.30 -17.79
CA PRO A 69 13.00 3.24 -18.54
C PRO A 69 14.30 3.72 -19.19
N ALA A 70 14.35 4.98 -19.64
CA ALA A 70 15.52 5.54 -20.29
C ALA A 70 16.71 5.70 -19.33
N ALA A 71 16.43 6.09 -18.09
CA ALA A 71 17.45 6.20 -17.02
C ALA A 71 17.66 4.86 -16.28
N GLY A 72 16.78 3.86 -16.44
CA GLY A 72 16.79 2.62 -15.65
C GLY A 72 16.49 2.86 -14.17
N GLU A 73 15.74 3.92 -13.84
CA GLU A 73 15.49 4.35 -12.46
C GLU A 73 14.03 4.20 -12.06
N ILE A 74 13.83 3.85 -10.80
CA ILE A 74 12.51 3.91 -10.13
C ILE A 74 12.65 4.83 -8.92
N ARG A 75 11.80 5.85 -8.86
CA ARG A 75 11.71 6.78 -7.73
C ARG A 75 10.35 6.65 -7.08
N ALA A 76 10.29 6.74 -5.74
CA ALA A 76 9.05 6.75 -5.00
C ALA A 76 8.98 7.98 -4.10
N LEU A 77 7.81 8.63 -4.07
CA LEU A 77 7.50 9.78 -3.24
C LEU A 77 6.21 9.53 -2.48
N SER A 78 6.26 9.56 -1.16
CA SER A 78 5.09 9.43 -0.29
C SER A 78 4.52 10.81 0.06
N PHE A 79 3.19 10.96 -0.04
CA PHE A 79 2.47 12.13 0.43
C PHE A 79 1.84 11.82 1.79
N LEU A 80 2.12 12.66 2.78
CA LEU A 80 1.49 12.53 4.08
C LEU A 80 -0.01 12.85 3.97
N ARG A 81 -0.86 11.96 4.50
CA ARG A 81 -2.31 12.07 4.42
C ARG A 81 -2.88 13.33 5.06
N ASP A 82 -2.19 13.86 6.08
CA ASP A 82 -2.61 15.00 6.88
C ASP A 82 -2.05 16.34 6.37
N LEU A 83 -1.37 16.38 5.20
CA LEU A 83 -0.96 17.62 4.55
C LEU A 83 -2.18 18.52 4.33
N TYR A 84 -2.10 19.77 4.77
CA TYR A 84 -3.16 20.76 4.61
C TYR A 84 -3.00 21.43 3.26
N VAL A 85 -3.95 21.21 2.36
CA VAL A 85 -3.88 21.61 0.95
C VAL A 85 -5.19 22.22 0.47
N SER A 86 -5.13 23.01 -0.58
CA SER A 86 -6.33 23.51 -1.25
C SER A 86 -6.92 22.42 -2.16
N ILE A 87 -8.17 22.05 -1.91
CA ILE A 87 -8.91 21.06 -2.71
C ILE A 87 -9.97 21.80 -3.52
N PRO A 88 -9.94 21.74 -4.87
CA PRO A 88 -10.90 22.41 -5.72
C PRO A 88 -12.35 22.10 -5.36
N GLY A 89 -13.15 23.14 -5.15
CA GLY A 89 -14.57 23.00 -4.77
C GLY A 89 -14.83 22.60 -3.31
N CYS A 90 -13.77 22.34 -2.51
CA CYS A 90 -13.92 21.84 -1.14
C CYS A 90 -13.18 22.70 -0.09
N GLY A 91 -12.45 23.75 -0.53
CA GLY A 91 -11.66 24.61 0.34
C GLY A 91 -10.33 23.97 0.77
N THR A 92 -9.76 24.48 1.88
CA THR A 92 -8.47 24.02 2.40
C THR A 92 -8.70 23.01 3.54
N THR A 93 -8.18 21.79 3.36
CA THR A 93 -8.30 20.69 4.35
C THR A 93 -7.20 19.64 4.12
N ARG A 94 -7.26 18.52 4.86
CA ARG A 94 -6.28 17.43 4.72
C ARG A 94 -6.34 16.77 3.35
N LEU A 95 -5.18 16.44 2.77
CA LEU A 95 -5.06 15.85 1.44
C LEU A 95 -5.89 14.57 1.28
N ASN A 96 -5.93 13.71 2.31
CA ASN A 96 -6.69 12.46 2.26
C ASN A 96 -8.21 12.65 2.07
N ALA A 97 -8.74 13.83 2.41
CA ALA A 97 -10.15 14.15 2.19
C ALA A 97 -10.48 14.32 0.69
N ALA A 98 -9.52 14.66 -0.14
CA ALA A 98 -9.74 14.80 -1.59
C ALA A 98 -10.29 13.51 -2.21
N TYR A 99 -9.77 12.35 -1.78
CA TYR A 99 -10.26 11.06 -2.28
C TYR A 99 -11.70 10.80 -1.84
N SER A 100 -12.06 11.06 -0.58
CA SER A 100 -13.43 10.84 -0.10
C SER A 100 -14.43 11.79 -0.75
N PHE A 101 -14.05 13.01 -1.10
CA PHE A 101 -14.92 13.99 -1.76
C PHE A 101 -15.13 13.72 -3.25
N GLY A 102 -14.06 13.38 -3.99
CA GLY A 102 -14.12 13.27 -5.45
C GLY A 102 -13.32 12.12 -6.05
N GLY A 103 -12.88 11.16 -5.23
CA GLY A 103 -12.12 9.97 -5.67
C GLY A 103 -10.76 10.33 -6.27
N GLU A 104 -10.30 9.46 -7.16
CA GLU A 104 -8.99 9.58 -7.83
C GLU A 104 -8.85 10.89 -8.62
N SER A 105 -9.91 11.32 -9.28
CA SER A 105 -9.89 12.51 -10.12
C SER A 105 -9.60 13.78 -9.29
N LEU A 106 -10.30 13.96 -8.18
CA LEU A 106 -10.10 15.12 -7.31
C LEU A 106 -8.77 15.06 -6.59
N LEU A 107 -8.34 13.86 -6.15
CA LEU A 107 -7.02 13.67 -5.55
C LEU A 107 -5.90 14.03 -6.53
N LYS A 108 -5.96 13.55 -7.78
CA LYS A 108 -4.98 13.90 -8.83
C LYS A 108 -4.94 15.40 -9.08
N THR A 109 -6.11 16.05 -9.14
CA THR A 109 -6.21 17.50 -9.33
C THR A 109 -5.60 18.25 -8.13
N ALA A 110 -5.85 17.80 -6.90
CA ALA A 110 -5.26 18.38 -5.70
C ALA A 110 -3.73 18.23 -5.71
N LEU A 111 -3.20 17.07 -6.07
CA LEU A 111 -1.75 16.83 -6.18
C LEU A 111 -1.12 17.72 -7.25
N LYS A 112 -1.76 17.87 -8.42
CA LYS A 112 -1.28 18.76 -9.49
C LYS A 112 -1.26 20.21 -9.04
N ASN A 113 -2.34 20.70 -8.43
CA ASN A 113 -2.47 22.12 -8.09
C ASN A 113 -1.57 22.54 -6.93
N ASN A 114 -1.33 21.67 -5.95
CA ASN A 114 -0.53 22.03 -4.77
C ASN A 114 0.95 21.69 -4.91
N PHE A 115 1.29 20.66 -5.70
CA PHE A 115 2.67 20.13 -5.77
C PHE A 115 3.22 20.08 -7.21
N GLY A 116 2.44 20.43 -8.24
CA GLY A 116 2.85 20.33 -9.64
C GLY A 116 3.00 18.89 -10.15
N VAL A 117 2.46 17.91 -9.41
CA VAL A 117 2.61 16.47 -9.71
C VAL A 117 1.56 16.03 -10.72
N GLU A 118 2.02 15.47 -11.83
CA GLU A 118 1.17 14.80 -12.81
C GLU A 118 1.18 13.30 -12.60
N VAL A 119 0.02 12.66 -12.74
CA VAL A 119 -0.19 11.23 -12.53
C VAL A 119 -0.75 10.62 -13.81
N ASP A 120 -0.02 9.65 -14.38
CA ASP A 120 -0.40 8.98 -15.63
C ASP A 120 -1.40 7.85 -15.35
N ARG A 121 -1.19 7.09 -14.27
CA ARG A 121 -2.03 5.95 -13.84
C ARG A 121 -2.26 5.98 -12.34
N THR A 122 -3.34 5.34 -11.91
CA THR A 122 -3.65 5.11 -10.49
C THR A 122 -3.87 3.63 -10.23
N VAL A 123 -3.47 3.19 -9.04
CA VAL A 123 -3.79 1.86 -8.49
C VAL A 123 -4.34 2.08 -7.10
N THR A 124 -5.61 1.74 -6.90
CA THR A 124 -6.28 1.88 -5.61
C THR A 124 -6.40 0.52 -4.94
N VAL A 125 -5.98 0.45 -3.69
CA VAL A 125 -5.97 -0.75 -2.85
C VAL A 125 -6.86 -0.52 -1.63
N SER A 126 -7.96 -1.28 -1.55
CA SER A 126 -8.83 -1.38 -0.37
C SER A 126 -8.29 -2.44 0.61
N PHE A 127 -8.90 -2.58 1.78
CA PHE A 127 -8.54 -3.63 2.72
C PHE A 127 -8.71 -5.04 2.11
N ASP A 128 -9.80 -5.27 1.38
CA ASP A 128 -10.06 -6.57 0.75
C ASP A 128 -9.07 -6.85 -0.40
N SER A 129 -8.74 -5.82 -1.19
CA SER A 129 -7.72 -5.92 -2.25
C SER A 129 -6.34 -6.23 -1.66
N LEU A 130 -5.97 -5.61 -0.53
CA LEU A 130 -4.69 -5.90 0.15
C LEU A 130 -4.61 -7.36 0.55
N CYS A 131 -5.68 -7.91 1.16
CA CYS A 131 -5.72 -9.32 1.52
C CYS A 131 -5.47 -10.21 0.29
N ARG A 132 -6.19 -9.96 -0.80
CA ARG A 132 -6.03 -10.74 -2.05
C ARG A 132 -4.64 -10.63 -2.66
N ILE A 133 -4.03 -9.45 -2.62
CA ILE A 133 -2.66 -9.23 -3.12
C ILE A 133 -1.67 -10.05 -2.30
N VAL A 134 -1.75 -9.98 -0.96
CA VAL A 134 -0.86 -10.74 -0.08
C VAL A 134 -1.04 -12.25 -0.30
N ASP A 135 -2.28 -12.74 -0.39
CA ASP A 135 -2.56 -14.17 -0.62
C ASP A 135 -2.05 -14.62 -2.01
N ALA A 136 -2.21 -13.79 -3.05
CA ALA A 136 -1.72 -14.08 -4.40
C ALA A 136 -0.17 -14.15 -4.48
N LEU A 137 0.52 -13.41 -3.60
CA LEU A 137 1.98 -13.47 -3.47
C LEU A 137 2.45 -14.65 -2.60
N GLY A 138 1.52 -15.46 -2.09
CA GLY A 138 1.81 -16.60 -1.22
C GLY A 138 1.99 -16.22 0.25
N GLY A 139 1.47 -15.07 0.69
CA GLY A 139 1.61 -14.57 2.06
C GLY A 139 2.89 -13.79 2.31
N ILE A 140 3.13 -13.41 3.56
CA ILE A 140 4.36 -12.72 3.99
C ILE A 140 4.95 -13.38 5.24
N GLU A 141 6.27 -13.45 5.33
CA GLU A 141 6.98 -13.85 6.55
C GLU A 141 7.30 -12.61 7.39
N LEU A 142 6.95 -12.64 8.65
CA LEU A 142 7.17 -11.55 9.60
C LEU A 142 7.53 -12.11 10.99
N GLU A 143 8.41 -11.40 11.71
CA GLU A 143 8.65 -11.67 13.12
C GLU A 143 7.56 -10.98 13.94
N VAL A 144 6.77 -11.76 14.67
CA VAL A 144 5.62 -11.30 15.46
C VAL A 144 5.84 -11.66 16.92
N THR A 145 5.79 -10.68 17.80
CA THR A 145 5.86 -10.90 19.25
C THR A 145 4.56 -11.52 19.78
N GLU A 146 4.58 -12.04 21.00
CA GLU A 146 3.38 -12.59 21.62
C GLU A 146 2.28 -11.54 21.82
N GLU A 147 2.66 -10.32 22.22
CA GLU A 147 1.73 -9.21 22.38
C GLU A 147 1.09 -8.79 21.03
N GLU A 148 1.90 -8.70 19.97
CA GLU A 148 1.40 -8.42 18.62
C GLU A 148 0.47 -9.52 18.11
N ARG A 149 0.78 -10.81 18.39
CA ARG A 149 -0.07 -11.94 18.05
C ARG A 149 -1.46 -11.82 18.67
N GLU A 150 -1.52 -11.43 19.95
CA GLU A 150 -2.80 -11.22 20.64
C GLU A 150 -3.61 -10.08 20.02
N GLN A 151 -2.97 -8.94 19.73
CA GLN A 151 -3.61 -7.80 19.09
C GLN A 151 -4.07 -8.14 17.67
N LEU A 152 -3.21 -8.81 16.88
CA LEU A 152 -3.55 -9.30 15.55
C LEU A 152 -4.80 -10.15 15.60
N ASN A 153 -4.86 -11.14 16.49
CA ASN A 153 -5.99 -12.05 16.62
C ASN A 153 -7.28 -11.33 17.05
N ALA A 154 -7.20 -10.31 17.89
CA ALA A 154 -8.35 -9.51 18.27
C ALA A 154 -8.91 -8.71 17.09
N ILE A 155 -8.03 -8.11 16.27
CA ILE A 155 -8.42 -7.38 15.06
C ILE A 155 -8.97 -8.33 14.00
N LEU A 156 -8.33 -9.48 13.80
CA LEU A 156 -8.78 -10.52 12.87
C LEU A 156 -10.19 -11.03 13.23
N ALA A 157 -10.45 -11.26 14.51
CA ALA A 157 -11.77 -11.69 14.97
C ALA A 157 -12.86 -10.62 14.68
N ALA A 158 -12.53 -9.34 14.80
CA ALA A 158 -13.45 -8.26 14.42
C ALA A 158 -13.68 -8.21 12.90
N TYR A 159 -12.63 -8.43 12.11
CA TYR A 159 -12.72 -8.52 10.65
C TYR A 159 -13.57 -9.72 10.20
N ASN A 160 -13.36 -10.90 10.79
CA ASN A 160 -14.15 -12.10 10.50
C ASN A 160 -15.64 -11.90 10.81
N ARG A 161 -15.98 -11.30 11.97
CA ARG A 161 -17.38 -10.97 12.30
C ARG A 161 -18.01 -10.07 11.25
N ARG A 162 -17.30 -9.07 10.74
CA ARG A 162 -17.78 -8.20 9.66
C ARG A 162 -18.10 -8.99 8.39
N LEU A 163 -17.32 -10.02 8.08
CA LEU A 163 -17.53 -10.89 6.92
C LEU A 163 -18.56 -12.01 7.15
N GLY A 164 -19.17 -12.08 8.33
CA GLY A 164 -20.09 -13.17 8.69
C GLY A 164 -19.41 -14.52 8.90
N LEU A 165 -18.08 -14.51 9.18
CA LEU A 165 -17.26 -15.69 9.45
C LEU A 165 -17.13 -15.92 10.96
N GLU A 166 -16.73 -17.13 11.33
CA GLU A 166 -16.40 -17.43 12.72
C GLU A 166 -15.23 -16.56 13.21
N PRO A 167 -15.32 -15.93 14.40
CA PRO A 167 -14.29 -15.01 14.89
C PRO A 167 -12.89 -15.65 15.00
N GLY A 168 -12.81 -16.95 15.23
CA GLY A 168 -11.56 -17.70 15.36
C GLY A 168 -10.92 -18.15 14.05
N ASP A 169 -11.60 -17.97 12.91
CA ASP A 169 -11.09 -18.44 11.63
C ASP A 169 -9.77 -17.77 11.26
N GLY A 170 -8.80 -18.60 10.88
CA GLY A 170 -7.46 -18.14 10.48
C GLY A 170 -6.66 -17.51 11.61
N ARG A 171 -6.96 -17.82 12.88
CA ARG A 171 -6.23 -17.31 14.04
C ARG A 171 -4.75 -17.70 14.00
N LEU A 172 -3.86 -16.75 14.26
CA LEU A 172 -2.44 -17.01 14.38
C LEU A 172 -2.15 -17.72 15.70
N SER A 173 -1.57 -18.94 15.63
CA SER A 173 -1.37 -19.82 16.79
C SER A 173 -0.06 -19.58 17.54
N GLY A 174 0.97 -19.04 16.85
CA GLY A 174 2.31 -18.85 17.41
C GLY A 174 2.85 -17.44 17.20
N SER A 175 3.96 -17.14 17.89
CA SER A 175 4.78 -15.94 17.76
C SER A 175 6.17 -16.29 17.21
N GLY A 176 7.04 -15.31 16.99
CA GLY A 176 8.33 -15.47 16.33
C GLY A 176 8.22 -15.23 14.83
N VAL A 177 9.05 -15.87 14.02
CA VAL A 177 8.96 -15.78 12.56
C VAL A 177 7.81 -16.64 12.09
N VAL A 178 6.75 -16.00 11.63
CA VAL A 178 5.50 -16.63 11.21
C VAL A 178 5.14 -16.23 9.78
N HIS A 179 4.42 -17.12 9.10
CA HIS A 179 3.85 -16.86 7.79
C HIS A 179 2.43 -16.33 7.94
N LEU A 180 2.17 -15.14 7.43
CA LEU A 180 0.89 -14.45 7.52
C LEU A 180 0.12 -14.54 6.20
N THR A 181 -1.15 -14.90 6.27
CA THR A 181 -2.12 -14.75 5.18
C THR A 181 -2.52 -13.29 5.01
N GLY A 182 -3.24 -12.95 3.92
CA GLY A 182 -3.68 -11.59 3.66
C GLY A 182 -4.51 -10.98 4.79
N LYS A 183 -5.45 -11.75 5.37
CA LYS A 183 -6.25 -11.28 6.52
C LYS A 183 -5.41 -11.04 7.77
N GLN A 184 -4.42 -11.91 8.03
CA GLN A 184 -3.51 -11.75 9.15
C GLN A 184 -2.58 -10.56 8.94
N ALA A 185 -2.04 -10.37 7.73
CA ALA A 185 -1.20 -9.23 7.35
C ALA A 185 -1.96 -7.90 7.47
N LEU A 186 -3.20 -7.83 6.99
CA LEU A 186 -4.08 -6.68 7.19
C LEU A 186 -4.30 -6.42 8.68
N SER A 187 -4.59 -7.46 9.47
CA SER A 187 -4.83 -7.33 10.91
C SER A 187 -3.59 -6.82 11.63
N TYR A 188 -2.41 -7.32 11.28
CA TYR A 188 -1.12 -6.88 11.81
C TYR A 188 -0.87 -5.39 11.51
N SER A 189 -1.08 -4.96 10.27
CA SER A 189 -0.87 -3.57 9.86
C SER A 189 -1.76 -2.56 10.60
N ARG A 190 -2.83 -3.03 11.23
CA ARG A 190 -3.80 -2.22 11.99
C ARG A 190 -3.56 -2.18 13.51
N ILE A 191 -2.52 -2.82 14.00
CA ILE A 191 -2.13 -2.73 15.43
C ILE A 191 -1.71 -1.29 15.72
N ARG A 192 -2.25 -0.69 16.76
CA ARG A 192 -2.01 0.70 17.17
C ARG A 192 -1.53 0.87 18.62
N LYS A 193 -1.61 -0.19 19.41
CA LYS A 193 -1.43 -0.11 20.87
C LYS A 193 -0.01 -0.39 21.35
N ILE A 194 0.81 -1.08 20.54
CA ILE A 194 2.13 -1.58 20.97
C ILE A 194 3.24 -0.65 20.54
N ASP A 195 3.09 0.03 19.40
CA ASP A 195 4.17 0.82 18.84
C ASP A 195 3.69 2.07 18.12
N SER A 196 4.55 3.10 18.06
CA SER A 196 4.28 4.30 17.28
C SER A 196 4.56 4.05 15.80
N ASP A 197 3.88 4.81 14.91
CA ASP A 197 4.12 4.72 13.46
C ASP A 197 5.60 4.99 13.08
N PHE A 198 6.33 5.75 13.90
CA PHE A 198 7.77 6.02 13.72
C PHE A 198 8.66 4.79 13.97
N GLN A 199 8.31 3.95 14.94
CA GLN A 199 9.10 2.75 15.26
C GLN A 199 8.89 1.62 14.23
N ARG A 200 7.75 1.61 13.53
CA ARG A 200 7.45 0.65 12.45
C ARG A 200 8.09 0.99 11.11
N ALA A 201 8.47 2.24 10.92
CA ALA A 201 9.09 2.74 9.68
C ALA A 201 10.62 2.63 9.67
N GLY A 202 11.25 2.18 10.78
CA GLY A 202 12.68 2.03 10.96
C GLY A 202 13.28 0.74 10.40
#